data_36c2f1a7086145db9a5ed0bffa0e4edd
#
_entry.id   36c2f1a7086145db9a5ed0bffa0e4edd
#
_cell.length_a   1.000
_cell.length_b   1.000
_cell.length_c   1.000
_cell.angle_alpha   90.00
_cell.angle_beta   90.00
_cell.angle_gamma   90.00
#
_symmetry.space_group_name_H-M   'P 1'
#
loop_
_entity.id
_entity.type
_entity.pdbx_description
1 polymer ?
#
loop_
_entity_poly.entity_id
_entity_poly.type
_entity_poly.pdbx_seq_one_letter_code
_entity_poly.pdbx_strand_id
1 'polypeptide(L)'
;MLMKKYIRRALLALTIPFTLLVILIVLLYLPPIQNWAVRKAAIYASEKTGMQVSVEHVGLSFPIHLRLKGVLAVLPNDSLPQRPDTVARVSNIVADVQLLPLIDGRVEVDELRLHHIHLNTSHLVHEARVSGRVDELLVRARGIDLKSKTLRVNLARLSGANIAVELSDTVPPDTSKSEVMWKIKVDQLQINRSTATLHTAGDSLRLQARMERLTAFQGVFDLHQNSYHLHHLDWQGGHLAYDRPLEPRTRGWDGNHLQLNDLLLGIDSFAFAQSRLNLRVRVCAFREPHGLHITQLGADVTLDSTRLHLSHLEIRTPESRLTARFDMDLNTFDKTNPGRLNLTLHGSFGKQDLIRLLGSQAQGFRRSLPNAPLAIDAVACGNLQRISI
;
A
#
# COMPACT_ATOMS: atom_id res chain seq x y z
N MET A 1 67.17 16.91 -22.81
CA MET A 1 66.72 15.70 -23.54
C MET A 1 65.98 14.69 -22.67
N LEU A 2 66.25 14.63 -21.38
CA LEU A 2 65.62 13.70 -20.39
C LEU A 2 64.12 14.03 -20.11
N MET A 3 63.76 15.30 -20.00
CA MET A 3 62.38 15.74 -19.67
C MET A 3 61.34 15.33 -20.72
N LYS A 4 61.66 15.32 -22.01
CA LYS A 4 60.78 14.84 -23.09
C LYS A 4 60.47 13.36 -23.00
N LYS A 5 61.42 12.56 -22.48
CA LYS A 5 61.23 11.09 -22.29
C LYS A 5 60.26 10.77 -21.15
N TYR A 6 60.30 11.55 -20.06
CA TYR A 6 59.40 11.37 -18.91
C TYR A 6 57.96 11.83 -19.24
N ILE A 7 57.82 12.96 -19.95
CA ILE A 7 56.50 13.44 -20.40
C ILE A 7 55.85 12.42 -21.37
N ARG A 8 56.60 11.86 -22.30
CA ARG A 8 56.10 10.84 -23.23
C ARG A 8 55.70 9.53 -22.52
N ARG A 9 56.44 9.12 -21.48
CA ARG A 9 56.09 7.95 -20.66
C ARG A 9 54.87 8.20 -19.79
N ALA A 10 54.75 9.37 -19.22
CA ALA A 10 53.58 9.78 -18.45
C ALA A 10 52.31 9.91 -19.32
N LEU A 11 52.46 10.45 -20.55
CA LEU A 11 51.36 10.48 -21.53
C LEU A 11 50.93 9.07 -21.95
N LEU A 12 51.88 8.16 -22.23
CA LEU A 12 51.57 6.76 -22.56
C LEU A 12 50.94 6.00 -21.38
N ALA A 13 51.38 6.26 -20.15
CA ALA A 13 50.79 5.67 -18.96
C ALA A 13 49.35 6.14 -18.69
N LEU A 14 48.99 7.34 -19.16
CA LEU A 14 47.63 7.89 -19.03
C LEU A 14 46.73 7.50 -20.22
N THR A 15 47.28 7.45 -21.46
CA THR A 15 46.52 7.13 -22.66
C THR A 15 46.11 5.65 -22.73
N ILE A 16 46.95 4.74 -22.25
CA ILE A 16 46.65 3.28 -22.28
C ILE A 16 45.41 2.95 -21.45
N PRO A 17 45.32 3.32 -20.15
CA PRO A 17 44.10 3.04 -19.37
C PRO A 17 42.88 3.77 -19.90
N PHE A 18 43.04 5.02 -20.41
CA PHE A 18 41.96 5.75 -21.04
C PHE A 18 41.42 5.09 -22.31
N THR A 19 42.33 4.64 -23.21
CA THR A 19 41.95 3.90 -24.41
C THR A 19 41.30 2.57 -24.07
N LEU A 20 41.81 1.86 -23.08
CA LEU A 20 41.22 0.61 -22.60
C LEU A 20 39.83 0.81 -21.99
N LEU A 21 39.64 1.90 -21.26
CA LEU A 21 38.32 2.31 -20.75
C LEU A 21 37.31 2.63 -21.89
N VAL A 22 37.76 3.37 -22.91
CA VAL A 22 36.92 3.67 -24.09
C VAL A 22 36.56 2.40 -24.84
N ILE A 23 37.54 1.48 -25.06
CA ILE A 23 37.26 0.19 -25.67
C ILE A 23 36.27 -0.64 -24.83
N LEU A 24 36.42 -0.67 -23.51
CA LEU A 24 35.50 -1.36 -22.62
C LEU A 24 34.08 -0.78 -22.71
N ILE A 25 33.98 0.54 -22.72
CA ILE A 25 32.69 1.22 -22.90
C ILE A 25 32.06 0.83 -24.26
N VAL A 26 32.84 0.91 -25.35
CA VAL A 26 32.34 0.53 -26.68
C VAL A 26 31.92 -0.94 -26.73
N LEU A 27 32.65 -1.83 -26.10
CA LEU A 27 32.31 -3.26 -25.99
C LEU A 27 30.97 -3.46 -25.27
N LEU A 28 30.72 -2.73 -24.18
CA LEU A 28 29.46 -2.78 -23.44
C LEU A 28 28.22 -2.37 -24.28
N TYR A 29 28.42 -1.54 -25.33
CA TYR A 29 27.36 -1.14 -26.24
C TYR A 29 27.14 -2.11 -27.41
N LEU A 30 27.97 -3.16 -27.54
CA LEU A 30 27.78 -4.16 -28.59
C LEU A 30 26.60 -5.08 -28.25
N PRO A 31 25.61 -5.25 -29.15
CA PRO A 31 24.44 -6.09 -28.92
C PRO A 31 24.74 -7.52 -28.44
N PRO A 32 25.77 -8.22 -28.94
CA PRO A 32 26.10 -9.57 -28.47
C PRO A 32 26.47 -9.61 -26.99
N ILE A 33 27.20 -8.60 -26.52
CA ILE A 33 27.67 -8.52 -25.11
C ILE A 33 26.48 -8.18 -24.18
N GLN A 34 25.62 -7.25 -24.61
CA GLN A 34 24.38 -6.91 -23.91
C GLN A 34 23.47 -8.14 -23.77
N ASN A 35 23.23 -8.85 -24.86
CA ASN A 35 22.42 -10.07 -24.85
C ASN A 35 23.04 -11.19 -23.97
N TRP A 36 24.37 -11.32 -23.96
CA TRP A 36 25.06 -12.28 -23.09
C TRP A 36 24.88 -11.90 -21.61
N ALA A 37 25.12 -10.63 -21.25
CA ALA A 37 25.01 -10.15 -19.88
C ALA A 37 23.57 -10.36 -19.32
N VAL A 38 22.55 -10.06 -20.15
CA VAL A 38 21.15 -10.24 -19.75
C VAL A 38 20.76 -11.70 -19.64
N ARG A 39 21.23 -12.58 -20.52
CA ARG A 39 21.00 -14.02 -20.35
C ARG A 39 21.58 -14.51 -19.03
N LYS A 40 22.79 -14.06 -18.65
CA LYS A 40 23.40 -14.39 -17.36
C LYS A 40 22.59 -13.85 -16.19
N ALA A 41 22.12 -12.61 -16.27
CA ALA A 41 21.24 -12.02 -15.25
C ALA A 41 19.89 -12.75 -15.14
N ALA A 42 19.29 -13.14 -16.28
CA ALA A 42 18.05 -13.90 -16.29
C ALA A 42 18.21 -15.30 -15.68
N ILE A 43 19.31 -15.99 -16.00
CA ILE A 43 19.66 -17.28 -15.38
C ILE A 43 19.84 -17.12 -13.87
N TYR A 44 20.61 -16.13 -13.43
CA TYR A 44 20.81 -15.85 -12.02
C TYR A 44 19.48 -15.53 -11.29
N ALA A 45 18.62 -14.70 -11.92
CA ALA A 45 17.30 -14.42 -11.39
C ALA A 45 16.45 -15.69 -11.30
N SER A 46 16.49 -16.54 -12.32
CA SER A 46 15.77 -17.82 -12.34
C SER A 46 16.21 -18.75 -11.21
N GLU A 47 17.53 -18.90 -11.02
CA GLU A 47 18.10 -19.73 -9.94
C GLU A 47 17.74 -19.22 -8.54
N LYS A 48 17.66 -17.89 -8.36
CA LYS A 48 17.36 -17.29 -7.05
C LYS A 48 15.87 -17.26 -6.72
N THR A 49 15.00 -17.21 -7.72
CA THR A 49 13.56 -17.08 -7.53
C THR A 49 12.80 -18.38 -7.74
N GLY A 50 13.43 -19.41 -8.32
CA GLY A 50 12.76 -20.64 -8.76
C GLY A 50 11.84 -20.44 -9.97
N MET A 51 11.79 -19.24 -10.55
CA MET A 51 10.98 -18.90 -11.72
C MET A 51 11.84 -18.91 -12.99
N GLN A 52 11.26 -19.22 -14.14
CA GLN A 52 11.92 -19.03 -15.43
C GLN A 52 11.71 -17.58 -15.88
N VAL A 53 12.80 -16.81 -15.91
CA VAL A 53 12.78 -15.41 -16.36
C VAL A 53 13.30 -15.32 -17.78
N SER A 54 12.55 -14.70 -18.67
CA SER A 54 12.94 -14.43 -20.05
C SER A 54 12.80 -12.94 -20.40
N VAL A 55 13.62 -12.46 -21.33
CA VAL A 55 13.63 -11.09 -21.81
C VAL A 55 13.78 -11.13 -23.32
N GLU A 56 12.85 -10.49 -24.03
CA GLU A 56 12.85 -10.48 -25.51
C GLU A 56 13.96 -9.60 -26.10
N HIS A 57 14.08 -8.37 -25.59
CA HIS A 57 15.05 -7.40 -26.09
C HIS A 57 15.71 -6.63 -24.97
N VAL A 58 16.98 -6.33 -25.17
CA VAL A 58 17.80 -5.52 -24.28
C VAL A 58 18.44 -4.41 -25.06
N GLY A 59 18.41 -3.22 -24.53
CA GLY A 59 19.10 -2.06 -25.06
C GLY A 59 19.81 -1.31 -23.94
N LEU A 60 21.03 -0.92 -24.20
CA LEU A 60 21.80 -0.04 -23.34
C LEU A 60 22.09 1.24 -24.09
N SER A 61 21.79 2.40 -23.47
CA SER A 61 22.09 3.71 -24.04
C SER A 61 22.92 4.54 -23.07
N PHE A 62 23.73 5.46 -23.62
CA PHE A 62 24.63 6.32 -22.82
C PHE A 62 23.84 7.28 -21.90
N PRO A 63 24.27 7.58 -20.67
CA PRO A 63 25.42 7.04 -19.97
C PRO A 63 25.27 5.59 -19.47
N ILE A 64 24.20 5.16 -18.82
CA ILE A 64 23.75 3.76 -18.66
C ILE A 64 22.25 3.75 -18.35
N HIS A 65 21.46 3.84 -19.41
CA HIS A 65 20.03 3.56 -19.35
C HIS A 65 19.80 2.13 -19.87
N LEU A 66 19.53 1.22 -18.96
CA LEU A 66 19.16 -0.15 -19.31
C LEU A 66 17.66 -0.18 -19.68
N ARG A 67 17.36 -0.68 -20.88
CA ARG A 67 16.01 -0.90 -21.34
C ARG A 67 15.77 -2.36 -21.63
N LEU A 68 14.81 -2.96 -20.95
CA LEU A 68 14.37 -4.33 -21.19
C LEU A 68 12.95 -4.31 -21.76
N LYS A 69 12.71 -5.09 -22.82
CA LYS A 69 11.38 -5.25 -23.39
C LYS A 69 10.95 -6.71 -23.33
N GLY A 70 9.65 -6.92 -23.07
CA GLY A 70 9.07 -8.27 -23.05
C GLY A 70 9.66 -9.13 -21.94
N VAL A 71 9.69 -8.60 -20.70
CA VAL A 71 10.14 -9.38 -19.54
C VAL A 71 9.00 -10.27 -19.07
N LEU A 72 9.26 -11.56 -19.00
CA LEU A 72 8.30 -12.58 -18.59
C LEU A 72 8.91 -13.44 -17.49
N ALA A 73 8.20 -13.62 -16.40
CA ALA A 73 8.51 -14.55 -15.33
C ALA A 73 7.39 -15.58 -15.24
N VAL A 74 7.75 -16.87 -15.38
CA VAL A 74 6.82 -17.99 -15.31
C VAL A 74 7.27 -18.99 -14.25
N LEU A 75 6.32 -19.59 -13.58
CA LEU A 75 6.57 -20.71 -12.68
C LEU A 75 6.40 -22.02 -13.46
N PRO A 76 7.38 -22.93 -13.42
CA PRO A 76 7.20 -24.27 -13.99
C PRO A 76 6.02 -24.95 -13.32
N ASN A 77 5.12 -25.51 -14.11
CA ASN A 77 3.99 -26.29 -13.61
C ASN A 77 4.29 -27.78 -13.80
N ASP A 78 4.58 -28.48 -12.71
CA ASP A 78 4.93 -29.90 -12.75
C ASP A 78 3.78 -30.78 -13.25
N SER A 79 2.52 -30.34 -13.04
CA SER A 79 1.33 -31.06 -13.48
C SER A 79 0.99 -30.82 -14.96
N LEU A 80 1.38 -29.68 -15.51
CA LEU A 80 1.12 -29.29 -16.90
C LEU A 80 2.35 -28.58 -17.50
N PRO A 81 3.41 -29.29 -17.84
CA PRO A 81 4.69 -28.68 -18.32
C PRO A 81 4.53 -27.80 -19.57
N GLN A 82 3.51 -28.05 -20.37
CA GLN A 82 3.22 -27.27 -21.58
C GLN A 82 2.49 -25.94 -21.33
N ARG A 83 2.03 -25.69 -20.09
CA ARG A 83 1.34 -24.45 -19.69
C ARG A 83 1.92 -23.91 -18.40
N PRO A 84 3.10 -23.27 -18.47
CA PRO A 84 3.68 -22.64 -17.30
C PRO A 84 2.81 -21.47 -16.83
N ASP A 85 2.70 -21.29 -15.53
CA ASP A 85 1.91 -20.21 -14.95
C ASP A 85 2.67 -18.88 -15.02
N THR A 86 2.07 -17.92 -15.70
CA THR A 86 2.65 -16.57 -15.81
C THR A 86 2.48 -15.84 -14.47
N VAL A 87 3.57 -15.59 -13.78
CA VAL A 87 3.62 -14.85 -12.52
C VAL A 87 3.67 -13.34 -12.76
N ALA A 88 4.54 -12.93 -13.68
CA ALA A 88 4.68 -11.52 -14.03
C ALA A 88 5.02 -11.35 -15.51
N ARG A 89 4.41 -10.34 -16.11
CA ARG A 89 4.76 -9.85 -17.45
C ARG A 89 4.91 -8.35 -17.39
N VAL A 90 6.03 -7.83 -17.89
CA VAL A 90 6.31 -6.40 -17.97
C VAL A 90 6.71 -6.06 -19.40
N SER A 91 5.96 -5.16 -20.03
CA SER A 91 6.22 -4.82 -21.44
C SER A 91 7.51 -4.04 -21.62
N ASN A 92 7.80 -3.11 -20.72
CA ASN A 92 9.01 -2.30 -20.79
C ASN A 92 9.52 -1.96 -19.39
N ILE A 93 10.81 -2.17 -19.18
CA ILE A 93 11.55 -1.75 -17.97
C ILE A 93 12.64 -0.80 -18.43
N VAL A 94 12.72 0.37 -17.82
CA VAL A 94 13.81 1.33 -17.98
C VAL A 94 14.45 1.54 -16.64
N ALA A 95 15.75 1.32 -16.55
CA ALA A 95 16.53 1.51 -15.33
C ALA A 95 17.73 2.42 -15.59
N ASP A 96 17.84 3.48 -14.79
CA ASP A 96 18.99 4.37 -14.80
C ASP A 96 19.98 3.87 -13.74
N VAL A 97 21.12 3.34 -14.19
CA VAL A 97 22.12 2.70 -13.35
C VAL A 97 23.33 3.59 -13.19
N GLN A 98 23.83 3.72 -11.96
CA GLN A 98 25.04 4.49 -11.68
C GLN A 98 26.29 3.71 -12.07
N LEU A 99 27.23 4.38 -12.81
CA LEU A 99 28.48 3.77 -13.27
C LEU A 99 29.49 3.58 -12.16
N LEU A 100 29.67 4.58 -11.29
CA LEU A 100 30.75 4.57 -10.29
C LEU A 100 30.61 3.43 -9.28
N PRO A 101 29.40 3.15 -8.73
CA PRO A 101 29.20 2.00 -7.86
C PRO A 101 29.46 0.65 -8.52
N LEU A 102 29.26 0.54 -9.86
CA LEU A 102 29.53 -0.68 -10.59
C LEU A 102 31.02 -1.07 -10.57
N ILE A 103 31.93 -0.09 -10.54
CA ILE A 103 33.37 -0.31 -10.45
C ILE A 103 33.72 -1.00 -9.13
N ASP A 104 32.96 -0.70 -8.07
CA ASP A 104 33.10 -1.30 -6.74
C ASP A 104 32.27 -2.59 -6.58
N GLY A 105 31.68 -3.11 -7.67
CA GLY A 105 30.81 -4.29 -7.66
C GLY A 105 29.44 -4.06 -7.00
N ARG A 106 29.00 -2.80 -6.84
CA ARG A 106 27.69 -2.43 -6.31
C ARG A 106 26.79 -1.96 -7.45
N VAL A 107 25.54 -2.45 -7.47
CA VAL A 107 24.53 -1.99 -8.43
C VAL A 107 23.65 -0.96 -7.73
N GLU A 108 23.74 0.28 -8.16
CA GLU A 108 22.88 1.37 -7.69
C GLU A 108 22.01 1.86 -8.85
N VAL A 109 20.68 1.90 -8.60
CA VAL A 109 19.67 2.32 -9.58
C VAL A 109 19.01 3.59 -9.06
N ASP A 110 19.16 4.69 -9.81
CA ASP A 110 18.57 5.98 -9.45
C ASP A 110 17.08 6.02 -9.76
N GLU A 111 16.70 5.50 -10.92
CA GLU A 111 15.32 5.47 -11.37
C GLU A 111 15.00 4.15 -12.06
N LEU A 112 13.88 3.56 -11.68
CA LEU A 112 13.30 2.36 -12.30
C LEU A 112 11.89 2.69 -12.76
N ARG A 113 11.60 2.52 -14.06
CA ARG A 113 10.28 2.65 -14.65
C ARG A 113 9.84 1.33 -15.25
N LEU A 114 8.66 0.88 -14.87
CA LEU A 114 8.02 -0.29 -15.42
C LEU A 114 6.71 0.13 -16.07
N HIS A 115 6.47 -0.34 -17.28
CA HIS A 115 5.25 -0.06 -18.01
C HIS A 115 4.49 -1.34 -18.36
N HIS A 116 3.17 -1.29 -18.24
CA HIS A 116 2.23 -2.36 -18.53
C HIS A 116 2.61 -3.67 -17.82
N ILE A 117 2.50 -3.63 -16.50
CA ILE A 117 2.78 -4.76 -15.62
C ILE A 117 1.52 -5.60 -15.50
N HIS A 118 1.64 -6.91 -15.66
CA HIS A 118 0.64 -7.90 -15.30
C HIS A 118 1.21 -8.81 -14.22
N LEU A 119 0.47 -9.03 -13.15
CA LEU A 119 0.87 -9.85 -12.00
C LEU A 119 -0.18 -10.91 -11.74
N ASN A 120 0.27 -12.11 -11.39
CA ASN A 120 -0.56 -13.18 -10.87
C ASN A 120 0.29 -14.12 -10.01
N THR A 121 0.16 -14.02 -8.68
CA THR A 121 0.97 -14.78 -7.73
C THR A 121 0.29 -16.05 -7.22
N SER A 122 -0.74 -16.56 -7.93
CA SER A 122 -1.62 -17.65 -7.45
C SER A 122 -0.92 -18.92 -6.98
N HIS A 123 0.33 -19.14 -7.41
CA HIS A 123 1.10 -20.34 -7.06
C HIS A 123 2.38 -20.05 -6.28
N LEU A 124 2.66 -18.79 -5.93
CA LEU A 124 3.87 -18.39 -5.22
C LEU A 124 3.66 -18.30 -3.71
N VAL A 125 2.49 -17.85 -3.28
CA VAL A 125 2.18 -17.59 -1.88
C VAL A 125 0.85 -18.28 -1.58
N HIS A 126 0.87 -19.24 -0.65
CA HIS A 126 -0.33 -20.01 -0.29
C HIS A 126 -1.35 -19.18 0.51
N GLU A 127 -0.86 -18.19 1.24
CA GLU A 127 -1.68 -17.35 2.13
C GLU A 127 -2.35 -16.16 1.42
N ALA A 128 -1.77 -15.70 0.31
CA ALA A 128 -2.28 -14.55 -0.41
C ALA A 128 -2.05 -14.64 -1.91
N ARG A 129 -3.12 -14.49 -2.68
CA ARG A 129 -3.06 -14.37 -4.13
C ARG A 129 -3.15 -12.91 -4.52
N VAL A 130 -2.14 -12.40 -5.21
CA VAL A 130 -2.15 -11.07 -5.80
C VAL A 130 -2.28 -11.18 -7.29
N SER A 131 -3.25 -10.51 -7.87
CA SER A 131 -3.43 -10.43 -9.32
C SER A 131 -3.76 -9.01 -9.74
N GLY A 132 -3.40 -8.64 -10.96
CA GLY A 132 -3.75 -7.31 -11.45
C GLY A 132 -2.90 -6.78 -12.58
N ARG A 133 -3.16 -5.53 -12.90
CA ARG A 133 -2.47 -4.75 -13.93
C ARG A 133 -2.04 -3.41 -13.37
N VAL A 134 -0.91 -2.91 -13.84
CA VAL A 134 -0.40 -1.59 -13.53
C VAL A 134 0.09 -0.96 -14.83
N ASP A 135 -0.38 0.25 -15.15
CA ASP A 135 0.05 0.94 -16.36
C ASP A 135 1.48 1.44 -16.22
N GLU A 136 1.80 2.07 -15.10
CA GLU A 136 3.13 2.59 -14.81
C GLU A 136 3.50 2.48 -13.33
N LEU A 137 4.70 1.99 -13.06
CA LEU A 137 5.38 2.08 -11.77
C LEU A 137 6.71 2.81 -11.97
N LEU A 138 6.87 3.94 -11.29
CA LEU A 138 8.11 4.69 -11.20
C LEU A 138 8.67 4.59 -9.78
N VAL A 139 9.91 4.19 -9.63
CA VAL A 139 10.63 4.15 -8.36
C VAL A 139 11.94 4.91 -8.50
N ARG A 140 12.17 5.91 -7.64
CA ARG A 140 13.46 6.57 -7.45
C ARG A 140 14.02 6.15 -6.11
N ALA A 141 15.17 5.52 -6.13
CA ALA A 141 15.79 4.97 -4.93
C ALA A 141 17.17 5.60 -4.69
N ARG A 142 17.55 5.75 -3.42
CA ARG A 142 18.88 6.23 -3.00
C ARG A 142 19.84 5.13 -2.61
N GLY A 143 19.46 3.89 -2.76
CA GLY A 143 20.32 2.75 -2.48
C GLY A 143 19.57 1.55 -1.96
N ILE A 144 20.03 0.41 -2.39
CA ILE A 144 19.59 -0.90 -1.95
C ILE A 144 20.76 -1.52 -1.19
N ASP A 145 20.65 -1.63 0.11
CA ASP A 145 21.62 -2.37 0.92
C ASP A 145 21.16 -3.81 1.07
N LEU A 146 21.78 -4.69 0.30
CA LEU A 146 21.48 -6.13 0.31
C LEU A 146 21.96 -6.83 1.60
N LYS A 147 22.97 -6.27 2.30
CA LYS A 147 23.48 -6.86 3.55
C LYS A 147 22.55 -6.59 4.72
N SER A 148 22.14 -5.33 4.88
CA SER A 148 21.19 -4.92 5.92
C SER A 148 19.74 -5.11 5.50
N LYS A 149 19.47 -5.54 4.26
CA LYS A 149 18.14 -5.64 3.63
C LYS A 149 17.32 -4.38 3.82
N THR A 150 17.95 -3.23 3.59
CA THR A 150 17.31 -1.92 3.70
C THR A 150 17.17 -1.30 2.32
N LEU A 151 15.95 -0.87 1.98
CA LEU A 151 15.62 -0.12 0.76
C LEU A 151 15.21 1.30 1.14
N ARG A 152 15.84 2.30 0.50
CA ARG A 152 15.46 3.71 0.63
C ARG A 152 14.91 4.21 -0.70
N VAL A 153 13.65 4.58 -0.69
CA VAL A 153 12.90 5.08 -1.86
C VAL A 153 12.59 6.56 -1.64
N ASN A 154 13.06 7.41 -2.52
CA ASN A 154 12.71 8.85 -2.46
C ASN A 154 11.30 9.07 -2.99
N LEU A 155 10.95 8.42 -4.09
CA LEU A 155 9.66 8.53 -4.73
C LEU A 155 9.24 7.16 -5.29
N ALA A 156 8.07 6.70 -4.89
CA ALA A 156 7.34 5.65 -5.57
C ALA A 156 6.06 6.23 -6.17
N ARG A 157 5.85 6.05 -7.48
CA ARG A 157 4.61 6.47 -8.15
C ARG A 157 3.98 5.30 -8.85
N LEU A 158 2.74 5.02 -8.51
CA LEU A 158 1.90 4.00 -9.11
C LEU A 158 0.76 4.68 -9.85
N SER A 159 0.57 4.35 -11.12
CA SER A 159 -0.48 4.94 -11.95
C SER A 159 -1.25 3.89 -12.73
N GLY A 160 -2.57 4.03 -12.78
CA GLY A 160 -3.44 3.13 -13.53
C GLY A 160 -3.39 1.68 -13.03
N ALA A 161 -3.27 1.47 -11.72
CA ALA A 161 -3.26 0.14 -11.15
C ALA A 161 -4.67 -0.40 -10.92
N ASN A 162 -4.86 -1.68 -11.22
CA ASN A 162 -6.04 -2.44 -10.81
C ASN A 162 -5.54 -3.76 -10.20
N ILE A 163 -5.49 -3.80 -8.87
CA ILE A 163 -4.88 -4.89 -8.10
C ILE A 163 -5.96 -5.56 -7.24
N ALA A 164 -6.01 -6.88 -7.30
CA ALA A 164 -6.84 -7.70 -6.45
C ALA A 164 -5.95 -8.57 -5.54
N VAL A 165 -6.28 -8.60 -4.27
CA VAL A 165 -5.65 -9.43 -3.24
C VAL A 165 -6.72 -10.36 -2.66
N GLU A 166 -6.48 -11.66 -2.75
CA GLU A 166 -7.32 -12.68 -2.13
C GLU A 166 -6.52 -13.32 -1.00
N LEU A 167 -7.03 -13.26 0.23
CA LEU A 167 -6.42 -13.90 1.40
C LEU A 167 -7.10 -15.24 1.65
N SER A 168 -6.30 -16.28 1.89
CA SER A 168 -6.78 -17.62 2.21
C SER A 168 -6.66 -17.87 3.71
N ASP A 169 -7.72 -18.39 4.33
CA ASP A 169 -7.75 -18.69 5.77
C ASP A 169 -7.29 -20.12 6.10
N THR A 170 -6.90 -20.91 5.08
CA THR A 170 -6.72 -22.35 5.24
C THR A 170 -5.29 -22.82 5.46
N VAL A 171 -4.32 -21.92 5.46
CA VAL A 171 -2.91 -22.29 5.59
C VAL A 171 -2.36 -21.82 6.93
N PRO A 172 -1.87 -22.74 7.78
CA PRO A 172 -1.12 -22.37 8.98
C PRO A 172 0.12 -21.57 8.57
N PRO A 173 0.50 -20.50 9.30
CA PRO A 173 1.71 -19.75 9.00
C PRO A 173 2.90 -20.71 8.98
N ASP A 174 3.66 -20.71 7.88
CA ASP A 174 4.89 -21.48 7.76
C ASP A 174 5.94 -20.88 8.69
N THR A 175 6.09 -21.46 9.88
CA THR A 175 7.06 -21.04 10.90
C THR A 175 8.49 -21.49 10.60
N SER A 176 8.73 -22.19 9.49
CA SER A 176 10.01 -22.88 9.22
C SER A 176 11.08 -22.03 8.55
N LYS A 177 10.77 -20.82 8.06
CA LYS A 177 11.76 -19.95 7.42
C LYS A 177 11.71 -18.55 8.00
N SER A 178 12.63 -18.25 8.89
CA SER A 178 13.04 -16.87 9.23
C SER A 178 13.72 -16.25 8.00
N GLU A 179 12.94 -15.89 6.98
CA GLU A 179 13.45 -15.05 5.91
C GLU A 179 13.75 -13.66 6.50
N VAL A 180 14.98 -13.21 6.34
CA VAL A 180 15.38 -11.86 6.75
C VAL A 180 14.56 -10.87 5.95
N MET A 181 13.53 -10.31 6.57
CA MET A 181 12.58 -9.41 5.92
C MET A 181 13.18 -8.01 5.75
N TRP A 182 12.70 -7.31 4.75
CA TRP A 182 13.22 -6.00 4.37
C TRP A 182 12.68 -4.89 5.26
N LYS A 183 13.53 -3.88 5.47
CA LYS A 183 13.12 -2.57 6.00
C LYS A 183 13.08 -1.57 4.86
N ILE A 184 11.89 -1.05 4.58
CA ILE A 184 11.64 -0.15 3.46
C ILE A 184 11.32 1.25 4.01
N LYS A 185 12.09 2.24 3.58
CA LYS A 185 11.83 3.66 3.87
C LYS A 185 11.41 4.36 2.60
N VAL A 186 10.27 5.04 2.63
CA VAL A 186 9.72 5.76 1.48
C VAL A 186 9.50 7.22 1.85
N ASP A 187 10.21 8.13 1.19
CA ASP A 187 10.03 9.56 1.46
C ASP A 187 8.69 10.05 0.91
N GLN A 188 8.33 9.61 -0.29
CA GLN A 188 7.06 9.95 -0.93
C GLN A 188 6.49 8.77 -1.72
N LEU A 189 5.20 8.47 -1.50
CA LEU A 189 4.39 7.56 -2.29
C LEU A 189 3.27 8.34 -2.98
N GLN A 190 3.07 8.09 -4.26
CA GLN A 190 1.96 8.64 -5.04
C GLN A 190 1.21 7.50 -5.72
N ILE A 191 -0.10 7.46 -5.56
CA ILE A 191 -0.99 6.51 -6.25
C ILE A 191 -2.03 7.32 -7.00
N ASN A 192 -2.10 7.13 -8.32
CA ASN A 192 -2.99 7.88 -9.19
C ASN A 192 -3.89 6.93 -9.98
N ARG A 193 -5.18 7.26 -10.08
CA ARG A 193 -6.18 6.55 -10.92
C ARG A 193 -6.10 5.03 -10.77
N SER A 194 -6.10 4.56 -9.52
CA SER A 194 -5.86 3.17 -9.19
C SER A 194 -7.01 2.58 -8.39
N THR A 195 -7.21 1.27 -8.55
CA THR A 195 -8.19 0.49 -7.78
C THR A 195 -7.48 -0.67 -7.10
N ALA A 196 -7.79 -0.89 -5.84
CA ALA A 196 -7.35 -2.04 -5.08
C ALA A 196 -8.58 -2.76 -4.52
N THR A 197 -8.60 -4.09 -4.60
CA THR A 197 -9.63 -4.93 -4.00
C THR A 197 -8.97 -5.94 -3.07
N LEU A 198 -9.56 -6.14 -1.90
CA LEU A 198 -9.18 -7.18 -0.96
C LEU A 198 -10.38 -8.08 -0.73
N HIS A 199 -10.16 -9.38 -0.81
CA HIS A 199 -11.14 -10.40 -0.51
C HIS A 199 -10.55 -11.39 0.50
N THR A 200 -11.29 -11.66 1.58
CA THR A 200 -10.93 -12.71 2.55
C THR A 200 -11.90 -13.88 2.39
N ALA A 201 -11.41 -15.12 2.39
CA ALA A 201 -12.24 -16.29 2.12
C ALA A 201 -13.16 -16.63 3.31
N GLY A 202 -12.67 -16.56 4.55
CA GLY A 202 -13.37 -17.07 5.72
C GLY A 202 -14.62 -16.28 6.10
N ASP A 203 -14.51 -14.98 6.24
CA ASP A 203 -15.63 -14.11 6.57
C ASP A 203 -16.25 -13.43 5.34
N SER A 204 -15.78 -13.80 4.15
CA SER A 204 -16.21 -13.25 2.85
C SER A 204 -16.15 -11.73 2.76
N LEU A 205 -15.26 -11.11 3.55
CA LEU A 205 -15.05 -9.67 3.53
C LEU A 205 -14.55 -9.21 2.15
N ARG A 206 -15.18 -8.17 1.63
CA ARG A 206 -14.75 -7.48 0.42
C ARG A 206 -14.46 -6.01 0.75
N LEU A 207 -13.24 -5.58 0.47
CA LEU A 207 -12.84 -4.18 0.55
C LEU A 207 -12.43 -3.72 -0.84
N GLN A 208 -13.02 -2.65 -1.34
CA GLN A 208 -12.63 -2.03 -2.60
C GLN A 208 -12.31 -0.55 -2.39
N ALA A 209 -11.13 -0.16 -2.81
CA ALA A 209 -10.66 1.22 -2.76
C ALA A 209 -10.34 1.70 -4.17
N ARG A 210 -11.01 2.77 -4.63
CA ARG A 210 -10.66 3.49 -5.87
C ARG A 210 -10.07 4.84 -5.49
N MET A 211 -8.87 5.08 -5.95
CA MET A 211 -8.06 6.24 -5.62
C MET A 211 -7.82 7.09 -6.88
N GLU A 212 -8.38 8.29 -6.92
CA GLU A 212 -8.02 9.26 -7.96
C GLU A 212 -6.61 9.80 -7.73
N ARG A 213 -6.35 10.22 -6.49
CA ARG A 213 -5.04 10.65 -6.01
C ARG A 213 -4.85 10.30 -4.56
N LEU A 214 -3.80 9.56 -4.27
CA LEU A 214 -3.33 9.32 -2.92
C LEU A 214 -1.86 9.69 -2.85
N THR A 215 -1.48 10.46 -1.84
CA THR A 215 -0.09 10.84 -1.58
C THR A 215 0.24 10.53 -0.13
N ALA A 216 1.36 9.88 0.09
CA ALA A 216 1.84 9.60 1.44
C ALA A 216 3.31 10.00 1.58
N PHE A 217 3.70 10.43 2.77
CA PHE A 217 5.03 10.94 3.07
C PHE A 217 5.64 10.26 4.28
N GLN A 218 6.95 10.05 4.23
CA GLN A 218 7.79 9.54 5.30
C GLN A 218 7.26 8.23 5.89
N GLY A 219 7.12 7.22 4.99
CA GLY A 219 6.77 5.86 5.37
C GLY A 219 7.98 5.04 5.79
N VAL A 220 7.84 4.26 6.85
CA VAL A 220 8.82 3.25 7.29
C VAL A 220 8.07 1.93 7.48
N PHE A 221 8.45 0.93 6.71
CA PHE A 221 7.86 -0.40 6.73
C PHE A 221 8.94 -1.40 7.13
N ASP A 222 8.92 -1.85 8.37
CA ASP A 222 9.83 -2.85 8.92
C ASP A 222 9.11 -4.20 8.95
N LEU A 223 9.32 -5.00 7.90
CA LEU A 223 8.66 -6.29 7.74
C LEU A 223 9.17 -7.33 8.75
N HIS A 224 10.39 -7.13 9.29
CA HIS A 224 10.94 -8.03 10.31
C HIS A 224 10.25 -7.85 11.66
N GLN A 225 9.96 -6.59 12.03
CA GLN A 225 9.33 -6.28 13.31
C GLN A 225 7.81 -6.12 13.21
N ASN A 226 7.22 -6.33 12.03
CA ASN A 226 5.82 -6.02 11.75
C ASN A 226 5.43 -4.61 12.23
N SER A 227 6.31 -3.64 11.95
CA SER A 227 6.17 -2.26 12.39
C SER A 227 6.05 -1.33 11.19
N TYR A 228 4.96 -0.58 11.14
CA TYR A 228 4.60 0.28 10.03
C TYR A 228 4.34 1.69 10.54
N HIS A 229 5.05 2.67 10.01
CA HIS A 229 4.89 4.07 10.35
C HIS A 229 4.69 4.89 9.10
N LEU A 230 3.76 5.85 9.16
CA LEU A 230 3.51 6.82 8.12
C LEU A 230 3.25 8.17 8.77
N HIS A 231 4.00 9.20 8.33
CA HIS A 231 3.86 10.52 8.93
C HIS A 231 2.64 11.27 8.40
N HIS A 232 2.36 11.17 7.10
CA HIS A 232 1.28 11.91 6.49
C HIS A 232 0.69 11.16 5.29
N LEU A 233 -0.65 11.19 5.15
CA LEU A 233 -1.37 10.67 4.00
C LEU A 233 -2.52 11.60 3.65
N ASP A 234 -2.63 11.91 2.36
CA ASP A 234 -3.77 12.57 1.75
C ASP A 234 -4.36 11.69 0.64
N TRP A 235 -5.63 11.38 0.75
CA TRP A 235 -6.40 10.71 -0.29
C TRP A 235 -7.55 11.62 -0.73
N GLN A 236 -7.55 11.97 -2.01
CA GLN A 236 -8.48 12.91 -2.62
C GLN A 236 -9.20 12.26 -3.80
N GLY A 237 -10.52 12.44 -3.87
CA GLY A 237 -11.31 11.90 -4.96
C GLY A 237 -11.30 10.38 -4.95
N GLY A 238 -11.94 9.78 -3.95
CA GLY A 238 -11.93 8.35 -3.79
C GLY A 238 -13.31 7.74 -3.62
N HIS A 239 -13.32 6.42 -3.71
CA HIS A 239 -14.45 5.59 -3.33
C HIS A 239 -13.90 4.43 -2.50
N LEU A 240 -14.51 4.18 -1.34
CA LEU A 240 -14.21 3.04 -0.50
C LEU A 240 -15.49 2.25 -0.27
N ALA A 241 -15.48 0.98 -0.61
CA ALA A 241 -16.57 0.06 -0.32
C ALA A 241 -16.06 -1.05 0.61
N TYR A 242 -16.80 -1.26 1.69
CA TYR A 242 -16.62 -2.34 2.64
C TYR A 242 -17.91 -3.17 2.62
N ASP A 243 -17.82 -4.45 2.35
CA ASP A 243 -18.97 -5.32 2.17
C ASP A 243 -18.72 -6.67 2.83
N ARG A 244 -19.64 -7.10 3.69
CA ARG A 244 -19.71 -8.45 4.25
C ARG A 244 -20.95 -9.15 3.68
N PRO A 245 -20.83 -9.83 2.53
CA PRO A 245 -21.97 -10.35 1.77
C PRO A 245 -22.83 -11.37 2.53
N LEU A 246 -22.27 -12.03 3.54
CA LEU A 246 -22.99 -13.01 4.38
C LEU A 246 -23.86 -12.35 5.45
N GLU A 247 -23.63 -11.07 5.75
CA GLU A 247 -24.43 -10.35 6.72
C GLU A 247 -25.69 -9.75 6.08
N PRO A 248 -26.83 -9.74 6.78
CA PRO A 248 -28.05 -9.16 6.25
C PRO A 248 -27.96 -7.65 6.13
N ARG A 249 -28.47 -7.10 5.03
CA ARG A 249 -28.55 -5.64 4.83
C ARG A 249 -29.57 -5.01 5.75
N THR A 250 -29.22 -3.90 6.36
CA THR A 250 -30.08 -3.11 7.24
C THR A 250 -30.55 -1.83 6.57
N ARG A 251 -31.72 -1.30 7.02
CA ARG A 251 -32.20 0.02 6.58
C ARG A 251 -31.60 1.10 7.47
N GLY A 252 -31.04 2.15 6.88
CA GLY A 252 -30.32 3.21 7.56
C GLY A 252 -28.81 2.98 7.52
N TRP A 253 -28.10 3.32 8.59
CA TRP A 253 -26.67 3.06 8.68
C TRP A 253 -26.40 1.56 8.77
N ASP A 254 -25.66 1.06 7.80
CA ASP A 254 -25.30 -0.36 7.70
C ASP A 254 -23.78 -0.53 7.76
N GLY A 255 -23.28 -0.84 8.95
CA GLY A 255 -21.85 -1.00 9.20
C GLY A 255 -21.21 -2.17 8.46
N ASN A 256 -21.99 -3.15 7.99
CA ASN A 256 -21.50 -4.29 7.23
C ASN A 256 -21.47 -4.05 5.71
N HIS A 257 -22.14 -3.01 5.23
CA HIS A 257 -22.26 -2.69 3.80
C HIS A 257 -22.04 -1.18 3.56
N LEU A 258 -20.82 -0.71 3.85
CA LEU A 258 -20.47 0.71 3.73
C LEU A 258 -20.01 1.06 2.32
N GLN A 259 -20.46 2.20 1.83
CA GLN A 259 -19.96 2.81 0.61
C GLN A 259 -19.68 4.30 0.87
N LEU A 260 -18.42 4.67 0.76
CA LEU A 260 -17.98 6.04 0.96
C LEU A 260 -17.59 6.63 -0.39
N ASN A 261 -18.45 7.50 -0.92
CA ASN A 261 -18.23 8.18 -2.20
C ASN A 261 -17.63 9.57 -1.95
N ASP A 262 -16.94 10.11 -2.95
CA ASP A 262 -16.26 11.40 -2.90
C ASP A 262 -15.31 11.52 -1.69
N LEU A 263 -14.63 10.42 -1.38
CA LEU A 263 -13.79 10.31 -0.19
C LEU A 263 -12.62 11.30 -0.23
N LEU A 264 -12.54 12.11 0.82
CA LEU A 264 -11.38 12.91 1.19
C LEU A 264 -10.89 12.39 2.54
N LEU A 265 -9.65 11.92 2.62
CA LEU A 265 -9.06 11.42 3.85
C LEU A 265 -7.67 12.01 4.05
N GLY A 266 -7.46 12.68 5.17
CA GLY A 266 -6.17 13.19 5.63
C GLY A 266 -5.78 12.55 6.95
N ILE A 267 -4.60 11.94 6.99
CA ILE A 267 -4.01 11.29 8.16
C ILE A 267 -2.70 12.02 8.48
N ASP A 268 -2.54 12.49 9.72
CA ASP A 268 -1.33 13.19 10.17
C ASP A 268 -0.33 12.26 10.87
N SER A 269 -0.75 11.10 11.31
CA SER A 269 0.15 10.05 11.80
C SER A 269 -0.54 8.70 11.78
N PHE A 270 0.21 7.69 11.38
CA PHE A 270 -0.17 6.28 11.46
C PHE A 270 1.02 5.51 12.00
N ALA A 271 0.80 4.71 13.03
CA ALA A 271 1.79 3.80 13.58
C ALA A 271 1.12 2.49 13.96
N PHE A 272 1.63 1.40 13.42
CA PHE A 272 1.24 0.06 13.79
C PHE A 272 2.48 -0.73 14.19
N ALA A 273 2.51 -1.22 15.43
CA ALA A 273 3.58 -2.06 15.95
C ALA A 273 3.05 -2.92 17.09
N GLN A 274 3.50 -4.16 17.20
CA GLN A 274 3.15 -5.05 18.33
C GLN A 274 1.62 -5.16 18.55
N SER A 275 0.86 -5.31 17.48
CA SER A 275 -0.62 -5.36 17.50
C SER A 275 -1.30 -4.10 18.04
N ARG A 276 -0.57 -2.98 18.10
CA ARG A 276 -1.12 -1.68 18.51
C ARG A 276 -1.13 -0.73 17.31
N LEU A 277 -2.30 -0.18 17.03
CA LEU A 277 -2.53 0.88 16.04
C LEU A 277 -2.69 2.22 16.75
N ASN A 278 -1.93 3.22 16.32
CA ASN A 278 -2.18 4.62 16.64
C ASN A 278 -2.39 5.38 15.33
N LEU A 279 -3.47 6.14 15.25
CA LEU A 279 -3.88 6.82 14.03
C LEU A 279 -4.45 8.19 14.40
N ARG A 280 -3.97 9.25 13.74
CA ARG A 280 -4.60 10.57 13.82
C ARG A 280 -5.23 10.92 12.48
N VAL A 281 -6.56 10.94 12.46
CA VAL A 281 -7.36 11.40 11.32
C VAL A 281 -7.56 12.91 11.46
N ARG A 282 -6.94 13.67 10.57
CA ARG A 282 -7.10 15.14 10.50
C ARG A 282 -8.44 15.51 9.87
N VAL A 283 -8.81 14.81 8.82
CA VAL A 283 -10.06 15.02 8.10
C VAL A 283 -10.47 13.72 7.41
N CYS A 284 -11.75 13.39 7.52
CA CYS A 284 -12.41 12.41 6.67
C CYS A 284 -13.76 12.99 6.25
N ALA A 285 -14.00 13.11 4.94
CA ALA A 285 -15.25 13.59 4.38
C ALA A 285 -15.72 12.62 3.29
N PHE A 286 -17.00 12.34 3.23
CA PHE A 286 -17.59 11.41 2.26
C PHE A 286 -19.10 11.56 2.16
N ARG A 287 -19.67 10.95 1.12
CA ARG A 287 -21.12 10.77 0.95
C ARG A 287 -21.44 9.29 0.92
N GLU A 288 -22.42 8.90 1.71
CA GLU A 288 -22.95 7.54 1.76
C GLU A 288 -24.24 7.44 0.96
N PRO A 289 -24.54 6.36 0.20
CA PRO A 289 -25.69 6.25 -0.69
C PRO A 289 -27.06 6.45 -0.03
N HIS A 290 -27.21 6.10 1.26
CA HIS A 290 -28.46 6.33 2.03
C HIS A 290 -28.64 7.78 2.48
N GLY A 291 -27.72 8.67 2.07
CA GLY A 291 -27.83 10.11 2.21
C GLY A 291 -27.07 10.72 3.38
N LEU A 292 -26.29 9.93 4.15
CA LEU A 292 -25.40 10.49 5.15
C LEU A 292 -24.25 11.23 4.45
N HIS A 293 -24.07 12.49 4.80
CA HIS A 293 -23.02 13.34 4.24
C HIS A 293 -22.12 13.85 5.37
N ILE A 294 -20.98 13.22 5.55
CA ILE A 294 -19.94 13.69 6.48
C ILE A 294 -19.10 14.73 5.75
N THR A 295 -19.14 15.98 6.23
CA THR A 295 -18.32 17.08 5.69
C THR A 295 -16.96 17.16 6.37
N GLN A 296 -16.87 16.71 7.62
CA GLN A 296 -15.64 16.61 8.39
C GLN A 296 -15.79 15.56 9.47
N LEU A 297 -14.82 14.69 9.56
CA LEU A 297 -14.60 13.80 10.69
C LEU A 297 -13.11 13.87 11.03
N GLY A 298 -12.79 14.11 12.28
CA GLY A 298 -11.43 14.07 12.83
C GLY A 298 -11.43 13.19 14.07
N ALA A 299 -10.36 12.47 14.32
CA ALA A 299 -10.21 11.63 15.51
C ALA A 299 -8.77 11.23 15.78
N ASP A 300 -8.44 11.06 17.05
CA ASP A 300 -7.27 10.29 17.48
C ASP A 300 -7.74 8.88 17.86
N VAL A 301 -7.18 7.87 17.22
CA VAL A 301 -7.55 6.46 17.37
C VAL A 301 -6.40 5.68 17.97
N THR A 302 -6.63 4.96 19.04
CA THR A 302 -5.73 3.92 19.54
C THR A 302 -6.50 2.61 19.62
N LEU A 303 -5.98 1.57 18.98
CA LEU A 303 -6.53 0.23 19.01
C LEU A 303 -5.39 -0.74 19.38
N ASP A 304 -5.63 -1.58 20.35
CA ASP A 304 -4.76 -2.72 20.68
C ASP A 304 -5.57 -4.02 20.73
N SER A 305 -4.97 -5.12 21.18
CA SER A 305 -5.63 -6.43 21.24
C SER A 305 -6.83 -6.49 22.19
N THR A 306 -7.02 -5.49 23.04
CA THR A 306 -8.03 -5.51 24.11
C THR A 306 -8.99 -4.34 24.05
N ARG A 307 -8.56 -3.19 23.51
CA ARG A 307 -9.29 -1.93 23.65
C ARG A 307 -9.21 -1.06 22.39
N LEU A 308 -10.34 -0.41 22.09
CA LEU A 308 -10.46 0.70 21.17
C LEU A 308 -10.68 2.00 21.96
N HIS A 309 -9.82 2.98 21.74
CA HIS A 309 -9.94 4.32 22.29
C HIS A 309 -10.02 5.34 21.17
N LEU A 310 -11.06 6.14 21.14
CA LEU A 310 -11.25 7.29 20.26
C LEU A 310 -11.30 8.56 21.10
N SER A 311 -10.36 9.46 20.88
CA SER A 311 -10.37 10.78 21.51
C SER A 311 -10.42 11.85 20.43
N HIS A 312 -10.84 13.06 20.86
CA HIS A 312 -10.99 14.22 19.96
C HIS A 312 -11.83 13.89 18.70
N LEU A 313 -12.82 12.98 18.86
CA LEU A 313 -13.75 12.68 17.77
C LEU A 313 -14.62 13.92 17.51
N GLU A 314 -14.46 14.51 16.33
CA GLU A 314 -15.30 15.58 15.82
C GLU A 314 -16.00 15.11 14.55
N ILE A 315 -17.32 15.25 14.51
CA ILE A 315 -18.13 14.90 13.33
C ILE A 315 -18.96 16.13 12.95
N ARG A 316 -18.89 16.49 11.67
CA ARG A 316 -19.71 17.53 11.07
C ARG A 316 -20.43 17.00 9.84
N THR A 317 -21.69 17.35 9.76
CA THR A 317 -22.54 17.21 8.58
C THR A 317 -23.11 18.59 8.23
N PRO A 318 -23.90 18.76 7.17
CA PRO A 318 -24.62 20.00 6.92
C PRO A 318 -25.58 20.41 8.05
N GLU A 319 -26.13 19.44 8.79
CA GLU A 319 -27.15 19.71 9.82
C GLU A 319 -26.68 19.41 11.26
N SER A 320 -25.57 18.67 11.44
CA SER A 320 -25.12 18.21 12.76
C SER A 320 -23.69 18.63 13.05
N ARG A 321 -23.38 18.84 14.34
CA ARG A 321 -22.04 19.05 14.85
C ARG A 321 -21.89 18.33 16.19
N LEU A 322 -20.99 17.35 16.23
CA LEU A 322 -20.81 16.46 17.38
C LEU A 322 -19.33 16.41 17.76
N THR A 323 -19.07 16.36 19.03
CA THR A 323 -17.77 16.01 19.61
C THR A 323 -17.96 14.84 20.57
N ALA A 324 -17.05 13.89 20.53
CA ALA A 324 -17.17 12.70 21.37
C ALA A 324 -15.81 12.16 21.85
N ARG A 325 -15.90 11.40 22.93
CA ARG A 325 -14.87 10.48 23.38
C ARG A 325 -15.50 9.09 23.50
N PHE A 326 -14.81 8.09 23.03
CA PHE A 326 -15.30 6.72 23.04
C PHE A 326 -14.21 5.76 23.47
N ASP A 327 -14.50 4.94 24.46
CA ASP A 327 -13.66 3.87 24.96
C ASP A 327 -14.45 2.57 24.96
N MET A 328 -13.90 1.52 24.39
CA MET A 328 -14.56 0.23 24.29
C MET A 328 -13.56 -0.91 24.43
N ASP A 329 -13.85 -1.86 25.29
CA ASP A 329 -13.16 -3.15 25.31
C ASP A 329 -13.63 -4.01 24.13
N LEU A 330 -12.71 -4.69 23.44
CA LEU A 330 -13.06 -5.45 22.22
C LEU A 330 -14.02 -6.63 22.47
N ASN A 331 -14.06 -7.14 23.70
CA ASN A 331 -15.03 -8.15 24.13
C ASN A 331 -16.39 -7.57 24.57
N THR A 332 -16.66 -6.28 24.32
CA THR A 332 -17.94 -5.65 24.68
C THR A 332 -19.15 -6.39 24.11
N PHE A 333 -19.00 -7.04 22.95
CA PHE A 333 -20.05 -7.82 22.28
C PHE A 333 -20.08 -9.30 22.71
N ASP A 334 -19.20 -9.75 23.61
CA ASP A 334 -19.24 -11.10 24.16
C ASP A 334 -20.46 -11.25 25.08
N LYS A 335 -21.29 -12.26 24.83
CA LYS A 335 -22.51 -12.53 25.63
C LYS A 335 -22.20 -13.08 27.00
N THR A 336 -21.06 -13.76 27.16
CA THR A 336 -20.66 -14.44 28.39
C THR A 336 -19.84 -13.54 29.31
N ASN A 337 -18.98 -12.73 28.75
CA ASN A 337 -18.10 -11.82 29.48
C ASN A 337 -18.00 -10.47 28.76
N PRO A 338 -19.08 -9.66 28.77
CA PRO A 338 -19.11 -8.40 28.04
C PRO A 338 -18.16 -7.36 28.66
N GLY A 339 -17.29 -6.81 27.85
CA GLY A 339 -16.42 -5.72 28.19
C GLY A 339 -17.14 -4.40 28.41
N ARG A 340 -16.42 -3.37 28.82
CA ARG A 340 -16.96 -2.04 29.12
C ARG A 340 -16.99 -1.15 27.87
N LEU A 341 -17.98 -0.27 27.84
CA LEU A 341 -18.14 0.81 26.89
C LEU A 341 -18.34 2.11 27.64
N ASN A 342 -17.62 3.16 27.27
CA ASN A 342 -17.84 4.52 27.75
C ASN A 342 -17.92 5.45 26.54
N LEU A 343 -18.97 6.24 26.51
CA LEU A 343 -19.20 7.25 25.47
C LEU A 343 -19.55 8.57 26.15
N THR A 344 -18.85 9.63 25.80
CA THR A 344 -19.23 11.01 26.11
C THR A 344 -19.51 11.70 24.78
N LEU A 345 -20.67 12.32 24.64
CA LEU A 345 -21.13 12.94 23.40
C LEU A 345 -21.71 14.31 23.71
N HIS A 346 -21.23 15.33 23.02
CA HIS A 346 -21.72 16.71 23.12
C HIS A 346 -21.99 17.26 21.72
N GLY A 347 -23.00 18.11 21.57
CA GLY A 347 -23.23 18.83 20.33
C GLY A 347 -24.67 19.00 19.94
N SER A 348 -24.92 19.04 18.63
CA SER A 348 -26.24 19.17 18.05
C SER A 348 -26.44 18.18 16.92
N PHE A 349 -27.63 17.61 16.87
CA PHE A 349 -28.02 16.62 15.85
C PHE A 349 -29.15 17.18 14.98
N GLY A 350 -28.94 17.24 13.67
CA GLY A 350 -29.97 17.58 12.70
C GLY A 350 -30.99 16.48 12.51
N LYS A 351 -32.24 16.86 12.28
CA LYS A 351 -33.36 15.93 12.09
C LYS A 351 -33.13 14.89 11.01
N GLN A 352 -32.61 15.31 9.85
CA GLN A 352 -32.41 14.39 8.72
C GLN A 352 -31.31 13.39 9.00
N ASP A 353 -30.22 13.83 9.62
CA ASP A 353 -29.12 12.96 9.98
C ASP A 353 -29.54 11.91 11.01
N LEU A 354 -30.33 12.31 12.00
CA LEU A 354 -30.86 11.39 12.99
C LEU A 354 -31.79 10.33 12.35
N ILE A 355 -32.64 10.75 11.42
CA ILE A 355 -33.53 9.84 10.69
C ILE A 355 -32.73 8.86 9.83
N ARG A 356 -31.70 9.32 9.15
CA ARG A 356 -30.82 8.49 8.32
C ARG A 356 -30.04 7.47 9.15
N LEU A 357 -29.51 7.91 10.28
CA LEU A 357 -28.75 7.05 11.18
C LEU A 357 -29.63 5.94 11.79
N LEU A 358 -30.83 6.30 12.28
CA LEU A 358 -31.72 5.36 12.93
C LEU A 358 -32.54 4.51 11.94
N GLY A 359 -32.62 4.91 10.69
CA GLY A 359 -33.33 4.17 9.65
C GLY A 359 -34.78 3.84 10.01
N SER A 360 -35.13 2.54 10.05
CA SER A 360 -36.47 2.07 10.37
C SER A 360 -36.90 2.40 11.81
N GLN A 361 -35.96 2.50 12.75
CA GLN A 361 -36.26 2.83 14.15
C GLN A 361 -36.79 4.26 14.31
N ALA A 362 -36.48 5.17 13.38
CA ALA A 362 -36.95 6.54 13.39
C ALA A 362 -38.44 6.68 13.04
N GLN A 363 -39.11 5.65 12.49
CA GLN A 363 -40.47 5.75 11.96
C GLN A 363 -41.50 6.20 13.01
N GLY A 364 -41.37 5.74 14.25
CA GLY A 364 -42.32 6.04 15.33
C GLY A 364 -42.28 7.50 15.80
N PHE A 365 -41.18 8.19 15.71
CA PHE A 365 -41.02 9.56 16.23
C PHE A 365 -40.60 10.60 15.18
N ARG A 366 -40.48 10.19 13.91
CA ARG A 366 -40.06 11.08 12.80
C ARG A 366 -40.90 12.38 12.72
N ARG A 367 -42.20 12.30 12.98
CA ARG A 367 -43.09 13.45 12.94
C ARG A 367 -42.94 14.37 14.14
N SER A 368 -42.51 13.83 15.29
CA SER A 368 -42.35 14.56 16.54
C SER A 368 -41.04 15.28 16.66
N LEU A 369 -40.02 14.95 15.79
CA LEU A 369 -38.74 15.62 15.79
C LEU A 369 -38.87 17.06 15.30
N PRO A 370 -38.32 18.05 16.05
CA PRO A 370 -38.30 19.44 15.62
C PRO A 370 -37.44 19.61 14.37
N ASN A 371 -37.68 20.67 13.60
CA ASN A 371 -36.86 21.00 12.45
C ASN A 371 -35.54 21.67 12.86
N ALA A 372 -35.48 22.28 14.04
CA ALA A 372 -34.23 22.80 14.60
C ALA A 372 -33.33 21.65 15.09
N PRO A 373 -32.00 21.80 15.00
CA PRO A 373 -31.07 20.78 15.53
C PRO A 373 -31.31 20.56 17.03
N LEU A 374 -31.32 19.29 17.44
CA LEU A 374 -31.45 18.88 18.85
C LEU A 374 -30.08 18.99 19.54
N ALA A 375 -30.01 19.74 20.63
CA ALA A 375 -28.86 19.73 21.50
C ALA A 375 -28.79 18.38 22.21
N ILE A 376 -27.58 17.81 22.25
CA ILE A 376 -27.29 16.52 22.89
C ILE A 376 -26.11 16.72 23.83
N ASP A 377 -26.30 16.29 25.07
CA ASP A 377 -25.26 16.15 26.07
C ASP A 377 -25.52 14.82 26.77
N ALA A 378 -24.70 13.81 26.44
CA ALA A 378 -24.93 12.44 26.89
C ALA A 378 -23.63 11.78 27.35
N VAL A 379 -23.74 11.06 28.44
CA VAL A 379 -22.69 10.16 28.95
C VAL A 379 -23.29 8.77 29.09
N ALA A 380 -22.82 7.83 28.31
CA ALA A 380 -23.23 6.43 28.42
C ALA A 380 -22.06 5.59 28.92
N CYS A 381 -22.27 4.82 29.93
CA CYS A 381 -21.29 3.87 30.46
C CYS A 381 -21.94 2.53 30.82
N GLY A 382 -21.19 1.46 30.66
CA GLY A 382 -21.71 0.13 30.98
C GLY A 382 -21.18 -0.95 30.05
N ASN A 383 -22.02 -1.94 29.81
CA ASN A 383 -21.80 -2.99 28.81
C ASN A 383 -23.14 -3.28 28.12
N LEU A 384 -23.14 -4.15 27.11
CA LEU A 384 -24.36 -4.48 26.36
C LEU A 384 -25.52 -5.07 27.19
N GLN A 385 -25.24 -5.54 28.40
CA GLN A 385 -26.27 -6.07 29.32
C GLN A 385 -26.82 -4.98 30.23
N ARG A 386 -26.02 -3.95 30.56
CA ARG A 386 -26.41 -2.81 31.41
C ARG A 386 -25.73 -1.55 30.92
N ILE A 387 -26.50 -0.65 30.31
CA ILE A 387 -26.05 0.69 29.91
C ILE A 387 -26.75 1.70 30.81
N SER A 388 -25.96 2.57 31.45
CA SER A 388 -26.45 3.77 32.12
C SER A 388 -26.23 4.97 31.20
N ILE A 389 -27.25 5.78 31.03
CA ILE A 389 -27.24 6.97 30.15
C ILE A 389 -27.49 8.18 31.05
#